data_c0421c335a4ab27299a2ff5ac3dbc244
#
_entry.id   c0421c335a4ab27299a2ff5ac3dbc244
#
_cell.length_a   1.000
_cell.length_b   1.000
_cell.length_c   1.000
_cell.angle_alpha   90.00
_cell.angle_beta   90.00
_cell.angle_gamma   90.00
#
_symmetry.space_group_name_H-M   'P 1'
#
loop_
_entity.id
_entity.type
_entity.pdbx_description
1 polymer ?
#
loop_
_entity_poly.entity_id
_entity_poly.type
_entity_poly.pdbx_seq_one_letter_code
_entity_poly.pdbx_strand_id
1 'polypeptide(L)'
;TCVYEHRDPRQGSHPHWGTLIYNYGRPQVTNFLIANALYWAKEYHADGIRMDAISNAIYWQGDSSKGINEGALDFIKCMNSGLQKLHPSVMLIAEDSTNFPKVTAPVEYDGLGFDYKWDMGWMNDTLDYFRIHPYDRKFHYHKLSFSMMYFYNEHYLLPFSHDEVVHGKATILQKMWGEYDLKFQQAKTLYTYMYTHPGKKLNFMGNEIGQFREWDEEKECDWMLLDYPKHQDFHRFMKDLNHLYISEPAFFNGDYNSANFRWIEVEAVEERVYIYERMCGENHFIVVLNMSDAQYNDFEFGYDHYAVLHEVLSGERKEYGGYFEGSKEDIVAETTGYKWWKRKFKITIPALAAIIYKVEFLPEPKEIPLPMLDEASIDIDRKRLRAEHEN
;
A
#
# COMPACT_ATOMS: atom_id res chain seq x y z
N THR A 1 -24.53 29.91 28.26
CA THR A 1 -23.88 29.00 29.24
C THR A 1 -23.23 27.85 28.46
N CYS A 2 -21.92 27.70 28.56
CA CYS A 2 -21.21 26.60 27.94
C CYS A 2 -21.62 25.27 28.57
N VAL A 3 -22.13 24.34 27.77
CA VAL A 3 -22.60 23.02 28.25
C VAL A 3 -21.57 21.95 27.88
N TYR A 4 -21.16 21.91 26.63
CA TYR A 4 -20.25 20.88 26.10
C TYR A 4 -18.81 21.38 25.91
N GLU A 5 -18.65 22.66 25.57
CA GLU A 5 -17.37 23.28 25.28
C GLU A 5 -16.69 23.90 26.50
N HIS A 6 -15.43 24.30 26.35
CA HIS A 6 -14.72 25.09 27.35
C HIS A 6 -15.25 26.53 27.42
N ARG A 7 -15.22 27.12 28.60
CA ARG A 7 -15.62 28.53 28.80
C ARG A 7 -14.63 29.52 28.17
N ASP A 8 -13.37 29.20 28.21
CA ASP A 8 -12.31 29.99 27.60
C ASP A 8 -12.30 29.74 26.08
N PRO A 9 -12.57 30.77 25.25
CA PRO A 9 -12.58 30.60 23.79
C PRO A 9 -11.24 30.10 23.21
N ARG A 10 -10.15 30.36 23.89
CA ARG A 10 -8.81 29.88 23.48
C ARG A 10 -8.68 28.35 23.56
N GLN A 11 -9.49 27.73 24.37
CA GLN A 11 -9.59 26.26 24.52
C GLN A 11 -10.85 25.67 23.88
N GLY A 12 -11.91 26.48 23.82
CA GLY A 12 -13.25 26.05 23.42
C GLY A 12 -13.61 26.27 21.97
N SER A 13 -12.73 26.91 21.15
CA SER A 13 -12.99 27.16 19.73
C SER A 13 -11.82 26.69 18.86
N HIS A 14 -12.15 26.16 17.67
CA HIS A 14 -11.19 25.79 16.66
C HIS A 14 -11.10 26.90 15.61
N PRO A 15 -10.00 27.68 15.54
CA PRO A 15 -9.93 28.91 14.76
C PRO A 15 -10.04 28.68 13.25
N HIS A 16 -9.57 27.55 12.73
CA HIS A 16 -9.58 27.25 11.30
C HIS A 16 -10.94 26.74 10.79
N TRP A 17 -11.68 26.00 11.64
CA TRP A 17 -12.97 25.41 11.25
C TRP A 17 -14.18 26.21 11.74
N GLY A 18 -13.97 27.18 12.66
CA GLY A 18 -15.06 27.93 13.27
C GLY A 18 -15.96 27.07 14.17
N THR A 19 -15.50 25.88 14.57
CA THR A 19 -16.23 24.92 15.40
C THR A 19 -15.89 25.07 16.87
N LEU A 20 -16.69 24.44 17.74
CA LEU A 20 -16.43 24.35 19.18
C LEU A 20 -15.67 23.07 19.51
N ILE A 21 -14.84 23.13 20.56
CA ILE A 21 -14.09 21.99 21.08
C ILE A 21 -14.76 21.49 22.34
N TYR A 22 -15.05 20.20 22.42
CA TYR A 22 -15.58 19.54 23.60
C TYR A 22 -14.65 19.68 24.80
N ASN A 23 -15.25 19.94 25.95
CA ASN A 23 -14.52 19.92 27.24
C ASN A 23 -14.40 18.48 27.75
N TYR A 24 -13.41 17.76 27.26
CA TYR A 24 -13.14 16.37 27.64
C TYR A 24 -12.81 16.19 29.12
N GLY A 25 -12.48 17.25 29.85
CA GLY A 25 -12.30 17.21 31.29
C GLY A 25 -13.63 17.14 32.09
N ARG A 26 -14.79 17.18 31.42
CA ARG A 26 -16.10 17.02 32.07
C ARG A 26 -16.64 15.60 31.93
N PRO A 27 -16.85 14.85 33.00
CA PRO A 27 -17.38 13.48 32.94
C PRO A 27 -18.70 13.34 32.18
N GLN A 28 -19.57 14.36 32.27
CA GLN A 28 -20.85 14.38 31.55
C GLN A 28 -20.65 14.45 30.02
N VAL A 29 -19.66 15.20 29.56
CA VAL A 29 -19.34 15.33 28.14
C VAL A 29 -18.71 14.05 27.60
N THR A 30 -17.73 13.51 28.31
CA THR A 30 -17.09 12.25 27.92
C THR A 30 -18.08 11.09 27.94
N ASN A 31 -18.94 11.01 28.94
CA ASN A 31 -19.98 9.99 29.01
C ASN A 31 -20.99 10.11 27.84
N PHE A 32 -21.39 11.33 27.48
CA PHE A 32 -22.23 11.55 26.31
C PHE A 32 -21.59 11.05 25.01
N LEU A 33 -20.30 11.33 24.79
CA LEU A 33 -19.58 10.90 23.61
C LEU A 33 -19.37 9.37 23.57
N ILE A 34 -19.05 8.75 24.71
CA ILE A 34 -18.95 7.29 24.83
C ILE A 34 -20.31 6.62 24.57
N ALA A 35 -21.38 7.17 25.17
CA ALA A 35 -22.73 6.66 24.94
C ALA A 35 -23.15 6.77 23.47
N ASN A 36 -22.72 7.83 22.76
CA ASN A 36 -22.95 7.97 21.33
C ASN A 36 -22.26 6.87 20.53
N ALA A 37 -21.00 6.57 20.80
CA ALA A 37 -20.28 5.47 20.13
C ALA A 37 -20.95 4.11 20.38
N LEU A 38 -21.33 3.84 21.63
CA LEU A 38 -22.08 2.62 22.00
C LEU A 38 -23.45 2.54 21.33
N TYR A 39 -24.14 3.67 21.17
CA TYR A 39 -25.43 3.75 20.51
C TYR A 39 -25.37 3.30 19.05
N TRP A 40 -24.37 3.76 18.30
CA TRP A 40 -24.17 3.34 16.91
C TRP A 40 -23.81 1.86 16.80
N ALA A 41 -22.96 1.36 17.68
CA ALA A 41 -22.60 -0.05 17.70
C ALA A 41 -23.79 -0.95 18.08
N LYS A 42 -24.58 -0.56 19.10
CA LYS A 42 -25.64 -1.39 19.66
C LYS A 42 -26.94 -1.31 18.88
N GLU A 43 -27.44 -0.09 18.60
CA GLU A 43 -28.76 0.13 18.03
C GLU A 43 -28.77 0.10 16.50
N TYR A 44 -27.66 0.51 15.85
CA TYR A 44 -27.52 0.51 14.41
C TYR A 44 -26.63 -0.62 13.87
N HIS A 45 -26.05 -1.43 14.77
CA HIS A 45 -25.19 -2.56 14.41
C HIS A 45 -24.01 -2.16 13.52
N ALA A 46 -23.42 -0.98 13.78
CA ALA A 46 -22.24 -0.54 13.06
C ALA A 46 -21.07 -1.50 13.33
N ASP A 47 -20.43 -2.00 12.27
CA ASP A 47 -19.30 -2.94 12.33
C ASP A 47 -17.97 -2.22 12.61
N GLY A 48 -17.93 -0.90 12.48
CA GLY A 48 -16.76 -0.08 12.78
C GLY A 48 -17.11 1.38 12.99
N ILE A 49 -16.23 2.10 13.67
CA ILE A 49 -16.32 3.54 13.93
C ILE A 49 -15.01 4.18 13.53
N ARG A 50 -15.08 5.16 12.62
CA ARG A 50 -13.95 6.03 12.31
C ARG A 50 -14.05 7.32 13.10
N MET A 51 -13.00 7.66 13.82
CA MET A 51 -12.86 8.95 14.47
C MET A 51 -12.06 9.89 13.58
N ASP A 52 -12.74 10.95 13.15
CA ASP A 52 -12.21 11.98 12.26
C ASP A 52 -11.20 12.87 12.97
N ALA A 53 -10.09 13.21 12.29
CA ALA A 53 -9.10 14.20 12.68
C ALA A 53 -8.74 14.17 14.18
N ILE A 54 -8.35 12.99 14.71
CA ILE A 54 -8.09 12.84 16.16
C ILE A 54 -7.02 13.77 16.70
N SER A 55 -6.10 14.25 15.84
CA SER A 55 -5.12 15.27 16.20
C SER A 55 -5.76 16.55 16.77
N ASN A 56 -6.96 16.90 16.29
CA ASN A 56 -7.69 18.06 16.78
C ASN A 56 -8.34 17.86 18.17
N ALA A 57 -8.44 16.61 18.62
CA ALA A 57 -8.78 16.28 19.99
C ALA A 57 -7.52 16.16 20.87
N ILE A 58 -6.47 15.49 20.35
CA ILE A 58 -5.22 15.21 21.06
C ILE A 58 -4.44 16.49 21.39
N TYR A 59 -4.35 17.42 20.45
CA TYR A 59 -3.63 18.68 20.64
C TYR A 59 -4.60 19.84 20.81
N TRP A 60 -4.25 20.78 21.68
CA TRP A 60 -5.08 21.98 21.84
C TRP A 60 -5.21 22.72 20.49
N GLN A 61 -6.46 22.87 20.04
CA GLN A 61 -6.80 23.49 18.74
C GLN A 61 -6.17 22.79 17.52
N GLY A 62 -5.81 21.51 17.64
CA GLY A 62 -5.15 20.75 16.58
C GLY A 62 -3.67 21.10 16.34
N ASP A 63 -3.07 21.90 17.21
CA ASP A 63 -1.71 22.42 17.06
C ASP A 63 -0.78 21.78 18.11
N SER A 64 0.12 20.93 17.65
CA SER A 64 1.06 20.20 18.53
C SER A 64 1.94 21.13 19.36
N SER A 65 2.21 22.36 18.90
CA SER A 65 2.98 23.35 19.66
C SER A 65 2.24 23.87 20.90
N LYS A 66 0.93 23.70 20.96
CA LYS A 66 0.09 24.12 22.11
C LYS A 66 -0.02 23.04 23.19
N GLY A 67 0.60 21.91 22.97
CA GLY A 67 0.62 20.79 23.93
C GLY A 67 -0.59 19.86 23.82
N ILE A 68 -0.56 18.83 24.63
CA ILE A 68 -1.52 17.72 24.64
C ILE A 68 -2.72 18.09 25.51
N ASN A 69 -3.92 17.72 25.05
CA ASN A 69 -5.16 17.73 25.82
C ASN A 69 -5.34 16.37 26.51
N GLU A 70 -4.82 16.24 27.73
CA GLU A 70 -4.87 15.00 28.51
C GLU A 70 -6.29 14.47 28.69
N GLY A 71 -7.27 15.35 28.87
CA GLY A 71 -8.67 14.94 28.96
C GLY A 71 -9.20 14.27 27.70
N ALA A 72 -8.71 14.66 26.54
CA ALA A 72 -9.05 14.01 25.27
C ALA A 72 -8.38 12.64 25.14
N LEU A 73 -7.12 12.50 25.57
CA LEU A 73 -6.46 11.19 25.58
C LEU A 73 -7.19 10.21 26.51
N ASP A 74 -7.53 10.64 27.72
CA ASP A 74 -8.29 9.82 28.69
C ASP A 74 -9.65 9.41 28.11
N PHE A 75 -10.35 10.33 27.44
CA PHE A 75 -11.60 10.05 26.76
C PHE A 75 -11.44 8.98 25.68
N ILE A 76 -10.46 9.13 24.78
CA ILE A 76 -10.21 8.19 23.67
C ILE A 76 -9.87 6.80 24.23
N LYS A 77 -8.95 6.71 25.18
CA LYS A 77 -8.56 5.46 25.84
C LYS A 77 -9.76 4.78 26.51
N CYS A 78 -10.57 5.54 27.23
CA CYS A 78 -11.76 5.03 27.90
C CYS A 78 -12.83 4.54 26.91
N MET A 79 -13.10 5.29 25.85
CA MET A 79 -14.05 4.93 24.79
C MET A 79 -13.61 3.64 24.08
N ASN A 80 -12.37 3.58 23.62
CA ASN A 80 -11.86 2.44 22.87
C ASN A 80 -11.82 1.17 23.75
N SER A 81 -11.31 1.26 24.98
CA SER A 81 -11.34 0.12 25.93
C SER A 81 -12.76 -0.34 26.26
N GLY A 82 -13.70 0.60 26.38
CA GLY A 82 -15.11 0.30 26.62
C GLY A 82 -15.76 -0.44 25.46
N LEU A 83 -15.55 0.03 24.21
CA LEU A 83 -16.05 -0.60 23.00
C LEU A 83 -15.45 -1.99 22.80
N GLN A 84 -14.14 -2.14 22.94
CA GLN A 84 -13.46 -3.45 22.84
C GLN A 84 -13.97 -4.49 23.83
N LYS A 85 -14.38 -4.06 25.05
CA LYS A 85 -14.95 -4.96 26.06
C LYS A 85 -16.40 -5.32 25.79
N LEU A 86 -17.22 -4.35 25.34
CA LEU A 86 -18.67 -4.52 25.19
C LEU A 86 -19.07 -5.00 23.78
N HIS A 87 -18.31 -4.60 22.77
CA HIS A 87 -18.54 -4.91 21.36
C HIS A 87 -17.21 -5.25 20.67
N PRO A 88 -16.56 -6.39 20.99
CA PRO A 88 -15.20 -6.72 20.53
C PRO A 88 -15.08 -6.93 19.01
N SER A 89 -16.20 -7.04 18.30
CA SER A 89 -16.24 -7.13 16.84
C SER A 89 -16.28 -5.78 16.13
N VAL A 90 -16.48 -4.68 16.87
CA VAL A 90 -16.53 -3.33 16.28
C VAL A 90 -15.12 -2.82 16.05
N MET A 91 -14.81 -2.49 14.81
CA MET A 91 -13.51 -1.97 14.36
C MET A 91 -13.37 -0.49 14.71
N LEU A 92 -12.26 -0.11 15.34
CA LEU A 92 -11.95 1.27 15.71
C LEU A 92 -10.87 1.84 14.83
N ILE A 93 -11.17 2.89 14.09
CA ILE A 93 -10.29 3.48 13.06
C ILE A 93 -10.01 4.93 13.42
N ALA A 94 -8.73 5.31 13.40
CA ALA A 94 -8.29 6.69 13.59
C ALA A 94 -7.93 7.34 12.25
N GLU A 95 -8.40 8.56 12.01
CA GLU A 95 -7.78 9.44 11.05
C GLU A 95 -6.87 10.42 11.77
N ASP A 96 -5.59 10.35 11.48
CA ASP A 96 -4.58 11.25 12.05
C ASP A 96 -3.47 11.53 11.05
N SER A 97 -3.24 12.82 10.80
CA SER A 97 -2.19 13.31 9.92
C SER A 97 -0.87 13.64 10.64
N THR A 98 -0.79 13.37 11.94
CA THR A 98 0.39 13.65 12.77
C THR A 98 1.20 12.39 13.05
N ASN A 99 2.39 12.57 13.63
CA ASN A 99 3.23 11.48 14.15
C ASN A 99 2.99 11.22 15.64
N PHE A 100 1.77 11.46 16.14
CA PHE A 100 1.42 11.03 17.50
C PHE A 100 1.62 9.51 17.60
N PRO A 101 2.41 9.04 18.60
CA PRO A 101 2.81 7.63 18.66
C PRO A 101 1.73 6.76 19.28
N LYS A 102 1.81 5.44 19.01
CA LYS A 102 0.99 4.42 19.69
C LYS A 102 -0.52 4.60 19.51
N VAL A 103 -0.94 5.13 18.36
CA VAL A 103 -2.38 5.29 18.07
C VAL A 103 -3.08 3.92 18.05
N THR A 104 -2.42 2.91 17.47
CA THR A 104 -2.97 1.55 17.35
C THR A 104 -2.43 0.56 18.38
N ALA A 105 -1.57 1.00 19.28
CA ALA A 105 -1.14 0.16 20.40
C ALA A 105 -2.27 0.00 21.44
N PRO A 106 -2.36 -1.17 22.11
CA PRO A 106 -3.32 -1.39 23.17
C PRO A 106 -3.17 -0.37 24.32
N VAL A 107 -4.30 -0.06 24.98
CA VAL A 107 -4.32 0.92 26.08
C VAL A 107 -3.45 0.47 27.26
N GLU A 108 -3.33 -0.84 27.49
CA GLU A 108 -2.46 -1.44 28.52
C GLU A 108 -0.96 -1.15 28.30
N TYR A 109 -0.58 -0.84 27.07
CA TYR A 109 0.78 -0.45 26.70
C TYR A 109 0.92 1.06 26.41
N ASP A 110 0.01 1.84 27.00
CA ASP A 110 -0.05 3.29 26.88
C ASP A 110 -0.38 3.78 25.45
N GLY A 111 -1.06 2.93 24.68
CA GLY A 111 -1.60 3.30 23.36
C GLY A 111 -3.00 3.92 23.45
N LEU A 112 -3.53 4.37 22.32
CA LEU A 112 -4.90 4.90 22.25
C LEU A 112 -5.95 3.80 22.03
N GLY A 113 -5.54 2.58 21.63
CA GLY A 113 -6.42 1.42 21.47
C GLY A 113 -7.27 1.43 20.20
N PHE A 114 -6.88 2.11 19.16
CA PHE A 114 -7.48 1.93 17.83
C PHE A 114 -6.98 0.64 17.18
N ASP A 115 -7.81 0.00 16.35
CA ASP A 115 -7.40 -1.15 15.57
C ASP A 115 -6.56 -0.74 14.36
N TYR A 116 -6.92 0.40 13.73
CA TYR A 116 -6.25 0.93 12.54
C TYR A 116 -6.10 2.44 12.56
N LYS A 117 -5.06 2.91 11.87
CA LYS A 117 -4.82 4.33 11.57
C LYS A 117 -4.73 4.52 10.05
N TRP A 118 -5.35 5.57 9.50
CA TRP A 118 -5.17 5.92 8.10
C TRP A 118 -3.73 6.33 7.81
N ASP A 119 -3.13 5.75 6.76
CA ASP A 119 -1.81 6.15 6.28
C ASP A 119 -1.92 7.34 5.32
N MET A 120 -2.04 8.53 5.88
CA MET A 120 -2.12 9.78 5.11
C MET A 120 -0.80 10.08 4.39
N GLY A 121 0.35 9.64 4.94
CA GLY A 121 1.66 9.78 4.32
C GLY A 121 1.75 8.96 3.03
N TRP A 122 1.45 7.67 3.09
CA TRP A 122 1.40 6.80 1.92
C TRP A 122 0.44 7.34 0.84
N MET A 123 -0.75 7.76 1.24
CA MET A 123 -1.77 8.29 0.33
C MET A 123 -1.26 9.52 -0.43
N ASN A 124 -0.74 10.53 0.28
CA ASN A 124 -0.23 11.76 -0.32
C ASN A 124 0.96 11.48 -1.24
N ASP A 125 1.97 10.75 -0.78
CA ASP A 125 3.16 10.45 -1.56
C ASP A 125 2.83 9.63 -2.82
N THR A 126 1.92 8.66 -2.70
CA THR A 126 1.49 7.83 -3.83
C THR A 126 0.75 8.67 -4.88
N LEU A 127 -0.26 9.46 -4.48
CA LEU A 127 -1.02 10.27 -5.41
C LEU A 127 -0.17 11.36 -6.07
N ASP A 128 0.73 11.99 -5.33
CA ASP A 128 1.70 12.94 -5.86
C ASP A 128 2.62 12.30 -6.88
N TYR A 129 3.13 11.10 -6.59
CA TYR A 129 4.01 10.39 -7.51
C TYR A 129 3.33 10.07 -8.86
N PHE A 130 2.07 9.62 -8.83
CA PHE A 130 1.33 9.30 -10.05
C PHE A 130 0.93 10.52 -10.89
N ARG A 131 0.93 11.73 -10.32
CA ARG A 131 0.77 13.00 -11.06
C ARG A 131 2.01 13.40 -11.84
N ILE A 132 3.19 12.92 -11.45
CA ILE A 132 4.46 13.28 -12.06
C ILE A 132 4.58 12.65 -13.45
N HIS A 133 5.13 13.41 -14.41
CA HIS A 133 5.50 12.87 -15.73
C HIS A 133 6.42 11.65 -15.57
N PRO A 134 6.20 10.52 -16.25
CA PRO A 134 6.99 9.30 -16.07
C PRO A 134 8.50 9.49 -16.14
N TYR A 135 8.99 10.38 -17.04
CA TYR A 135 10.41 10.71 -17.14
C TYR A 135 10.98 11.30 -15.85
N ASP A 136 10.21 12.15 -15.15
CA ASP A 136 10.66 12.86 -13.95
C ASP A 136 10.52 12.03 -12.68
N ARG A 137 9.83 10.89 -12.73
CA ARG A 137 9.61 10.01 -11.56
C ARG A 137 10.89 9.50 -10.92
N LYS A 138 11.98 9.40 -11.68
CA LYS A 138 13.29 9.03 -11.14
C LYS A 138 13.80 10.00 -10.08
N PHE A 139 13.47 11.29 -10.16
CA PHE A 139 13.84 12.30 -9.16
C PHE A 139 12.97 12.22 -7.89
N HIS A 140 11.90 11.46 -7.94
CA HIS A 140 10.92 11.24 -6.87
C HIS A 140 10.75 9.76 -6.51
N TYR A 141 11.70 8.93 -6.95
CA TYR A 141 11.63 7.47 -6.87
C TYR A 141 11.26 6.98 -5.46
N HIS A 142 11.87 7.53 -4.43
CA HIS A 142 11.66 7.08 -3.06
C HIS A 142 10.27 7.37 -2.48
N LYS A 143 9.43 8.18 -3.13
CA LYS A 143 8.05 8.43 -2.64
C LYS A 143 7.24 7.14 -2.48
N LEU A 144 7.39 6.17 -3.38
CA LEU A 144 6.66 4.90 -3.28
C LEU A 144 7.26 3.92 -2.24
N SER A 145 8.55 4.02 -1.95
CA SER A 145 9.20 3.12 -0.98
C SER A 145 9.26 3.68 0.44
N PHE A 146 9.04 4.99 0.60
CA PHE A 146 9.24 5.69 1.88
C PHE A 146 8.29 5.21 2.98
N SER A 147 7.05 4.88 2.66
CA SER A 147 6.06 4.38 3.62
C SER A 147 6.57 3.16 4.40
N MET A 148 7.35 2.29 3.76
CA MET A 148 7.90 1.09 4.40
C MET A 148 8.93 1.39 5.50
N MET A 149 9.46 2.62 5.59
CA MET A 149 10.35 3.04 6.66
C MET A 149 9.64 3.20 8.01
N TYR A 150 8.34 3.46 8.00
CA TYR A 150 7.54 3.68 9.21
C TYR A 150 6.33 2.76 9.32
N PHE A 151 5.98 2.01 8.27
CA PHE A 151 4.75 1.22 8.17
C PHE A 151 4.49 0.32 9.38
N TYR A 152 5.52 -0.29 9.94
CA TYR A 152 5.39 -1.23 11.07
C TYR A 152 5.31 -0.55 12.45
N ASN A 153 5.26 0.78 12.50
CA ASN A 153 5.07 1.51 13.76
C ASN A 153 3.61 1.53 14.22
N GLU A 154 2.66 1.39 13.29
CA GLU A 154 1.23 1.39 13.54
C GLU A 154 0.53 0.34 12.65
N HIS A 155 -0.72 0.01 12.95
CA HIS A 155 -1.55 -0.78 12.05
C HIS A 155 -2.20 0.14 11.01
N TYR A 156 -1.49 0.39 9.92
CA TYR A 156 -1.95 1.31 8.90
C TYR A 156 -3.02 0.71 7.98
N LEU A 157 -3.98 1.57 7.61
CA LEU A 157 -4.99 1.36 6.57
C LEU A 157 -4.71 2.36 5.45
N LEU A 158 -4.66 1.87 4.20
CA LEU A 158 -4.34 2.68 3.01
C LEU A 158 -5.60 3.34 2.47
N PRO A 159 -5.77 4.68 2.62
CA PRO A 159 -7.02 5.34 2.26
C PRO A 159 -6.97 5.98 0.87
N PHE A 160 -7.91 5.61 0.00
CA PHE A 160 -8.43 6.47 -1.05
C PHE A 160 -9.88 6.78 -0.71
N SER A 161 -10.06 7.73 0.21
CA SER A 161 -11.34 8.05 0.82
C SER A 161 -12.16 9.05 0.00
N HIS A 162 -13.33 9.44 0.52
CA HIS A 162 -14.15 10.52 -0.03
C HIS A 162 -13.39 11.85 -0.07
N ASP A 163 -12.54 12.13 0.92
CA ASP A 163 -11.79 13.38 0.99
C ASP A 163 -10.84 13.59 -0.18
N GLU A 164 -10.41 12.49 -0.82
CA GLU A 164 -9.49 12.56 -1.96
C GLU A 164 -10.20 12.89 -3.27
N VAL A 165 -11.53 12.86 -3.31
CA VAL A 165 -12.32 12.97 -4.54
C VAL A 165 -13.39 14.06 -4.48
N VAL A 166 -13.19 15.10 -3.65
CA VAL A 166 -14.11 16.24 -3.42
C VAL A 166 -13.37 17.58 -3.44
N HIS A 167 -14.11 18.64 -3.46
CA HIS A 167 -13.66 20.03 -3.24
C HIS A 167 -12.57 20.52 -4.20
N GLY A 168 -12.63 20.12 -5.47
CA GLY A 168 -11.67 20.53 -6.50
C GLY A 168 -10.34 19.77 -6.44
N LYS A 169 -10.27 18.66 -5.69
CA LYS A 169 -9.08 17.81 -5.61
C LYS A 169 -8.91 16.89 -6.82
N ALA A 170 -9.91 16.77 -7.68
CA ALA A 170 -10.06 15.81 -8.77
C ALA A 170 -10.25 14.34 -8.29
N THR A 171 -10.77 13.47 -9.16
CA THR A 171 -10.95 12.04 -8.83
C THR A 171 -9.61 11.29 -8.87
N ILE A 172 -9.57 10.06 -8.32
CA ILE A 172 -8.35 9.24 -8.36
C ILE A 172 -7.87 9.05 -9.80
N LEU A 173 -8.77 8.73 -10.74
CA LEU A 173 -8.42 8.57 -12.14
C LEU A 173 -7.88 9.87 -12.77
N GLN A 174 -8.49 11.02 -12.46
CA GLN A 174 -8.05 12.31 -12.99
C GLN A 174 -6.67 12.73 -12.49
N LYS A 175 -6.27 12.28 -11.29
CA LYS A 175 -4.94 12.54 -10.73
C LYS A 175 -3.81 11.83 -11.47
N MET A 176 -4.12 10.76 -12.23
CA MET A 176 -3.12 10.06 -13.02
C MET A 176 -2.58 10.97 -14.12
N TRP A 177 -1.26 10.92 -14.34
CA TRP A 177 -0.62 11.69 -15.40
C TRP A 177 -1.10 11.25 -16.80
N GLY A 178 -1.14 12.19 -17.74
CA GLY A 178 -1.40 11.93 -19.16
C GLY A 178 -2.86 12.04 -19.56
N GLU A 179 -3.10 11.68 -20.82
CA GLU A 179 -4.41 11.70 -21.44
C GLU A 179 -5.26 10.49 -21.04
N TYR A 180 -6.50 10.46 -21.50
CA TYR A 180 -7.54 9.49 -21.11
C TYR A 180 -7.05 8.04 -21.04
N ASP A 181 -6.45 7.52 -22.11
CA ASP A 181 -5.99 6.13 -22.16
C ASP A 181 -4.87 5.83 -21.16
N LEU A 182 -3.90 6.74 -21.03
CA LEU A 182 -2.80 6.62 -20.08
C LEU A 182 -3.23 6.68 -18.61
N LYS A 183 -4.33 7.38 -18.33
CA LYS A 183 -4.89 7.43 -16.97
C LYS A 183 -5.38 6.07 -16.51
N PHE A 184 -6.07 5.31 -17.34
CA PHE A 184 -6.53 3.96 -17.00
C PHE A 184 -5.36 2.99 -16.82
N GLN A 185 -4.36 3.08 -17.68
CA GLN A 185 -3.14 2.28 -17.56
C GLN A 185 -2.49 2.49 -16.19
N GLN A 186 -2.28 3.75 -15.82
CA GLN A 186 -1.67 4.09 -14.53
C GLN A 186 -2.57 3.80 -13.33
N ALA A 187 -3.89 3.97 -13.46
CA ALA A 187 -4.83 3.62 -12.39
C ALA A 187 -4.77 2.11 -12.07
N LYS A 188 -4.68 1.24 -13.09
CA LYS A 188 -4.48 -0.20 -12.87
C LYS A 188 -3.19 -0.48 -12.11
N THR A 189 -2.11 0.21 -12.44
CA THR A 189 -0.82 0.10 -11.74
C THR A 189 -0.91 0.62 -10.30
N LEU A 190 -1.56 1.76 -10.08
CA LEU A 190 -1.82 2.33 -8.76
C LEU A 190 -2.59 1.36 -7.86
N TYR A 191 -3.68 0.78 -8.37
CA TYR A 191 -4.49 -0.15 -7.58
C TYR A 191 -3.77 -1.48 -7.35
N THR A 192 -2.96 -1.97 -8.30
CA THR A 192 -2.09 -3.11 -8.03
C THR A 192 -1.14 -2.81 -6.88
N TYR A 193 -0.48 -1.65 -6.90
CA TYR A 193 0.40 -1.22 -5.80
C TYR A 193 -0.36 -1.13 -4.48
N MET A 194 -1.52 -0.47 -4.44
CA MET A 194 -2.34 -0.36 -3.23
C MET A 194 -2.71 -1.74 -2.67
N TYR A 195 -3.21 -2.65 -3.52
CA TYR A 195 -3.72 -3.96 -3.07
C TYR A 195 -2.62 -4.91 -2.64
N THR A 196 -1.42 -4.76 -3.18
CA THR A 196 -0.28 -5.62 -2.84
C THR A 196 0.67 -5.00 -1.81
N HIS A 197 0.62 -3.69 -1.53
CA HIS A 197 1.31 -3.07 -0.41
C HIS A 197 0.74 -3.61 0.91
N PRO A 198 1.53 -3.80 1.99
CA PRO A 198 0.99 -4.14 3.31
C PRO A 198 -0.05 -3.13 3.81
N GLY A 199 -0.98 -3.59 4.66
CA GLY A 199 -2.04 -2.78 5.25
C GLY A 199 -3.42 -3.03 4.66
N LYS A 200 -4.47 -2.67 5.40
CA LYS A 200 -5.86 -2.82 4.96
C LYS A 200 -6.22 -1.74 3.93
N LYS A 201 -7.23 -1.98 3.13
CA LYS A 201 -7.58 -1.15 1.97
C LYS A 201 -8.88 -0.38 2.23
N LEU A 202 -8.86 0.92 1.94
CA LEU A 202 -10.05 1.75 1.88
C LEU A 202 -10.15 2.35 0.49
N ASN A 203 -11.10 1.90 -0.30
CA ASN A 203 -11.38 2.42 -1.63
C ASN A 203 -12.81 2.97 -1.67
N PHE A 204 -12.96 4.28 -1.87
CA PHE A 204 -14.26 4.94 -1.86
C PHE A 204 -15.06 4.61 -3.11
N MET A 205 -16.39 4.54 -2.97
CA MET A 205 -17.33 4.21 -4.05
C MET A 205 -17.15 5.10 -5.28
N GLY A 206 -17.23 4.48 -6.47
CA GLY A 206 -17.02 5.14 -7.77
C GLY A 206 -15.58 5.12 -8.27
N ASN A 207 -14.61 4.94 -7.37
CA ASN A 207 -13.22 4.78 -7.79
C ASN A 207 -13.02 3.53 -8.66
N GLU A 208 -13.72 2.43 -8.35
CA GLU A 208 -13.65 1.15 -9.04
C GLU A 208 -14.22 1.16 -10.47
N ILE A 209 -15.02 2.15 -10.80
CA ILE A 209 -15.52 2.36 -12.17
C ILE A 209 -14.79 3.49 -12.91
N GLY A 210 -13.78 4.08 -12.27
CA GLY A 210 -13.02 5.19 -12.84
C GLY A 210 -13.83 6.47 -12.98
N GLN A 211 -14.64 6.82 -11.97
CA GLN A 211 -15.50 8.00 -12.01
C GLN A 211 -14.69 9.28 -12.30
N PHE A 212 -15.21 10.14 -13.20
CA PHE A 212 -14.60 11.42 -13.55
C PHE A 212 -15.16 12.60 -12.75
N ARG A 213 -16.42 12.53 -12.37
CA ARG A 213 -17.03 13.56 -11.53
C ARG A 213 -16.61 13.35 -10.08
N GLU A 214 -16.18 14.39 -9.42
CA GLU A 214 -15.97 14.36 -7.97
C GLU A 214 -17.24 13.88 -7.25
N TRP A 215 -17.05 13.28 -6.10
CA TRP A 215 -18.17 12.82 -5.29
C TRP A 215 -19.04 13.99 -4.86
N ASP A 216 -20.34 13.77 -4.93
CA ASP A 216 -21.40 14.72 -4.58
C ASP A 216 -22.48 13.90 -3.86
N GLU A 217 -22.76 14.23 -2.60
CA GLU A 217 -23.70 13.49 -1.76
C GLU A 217 -25.16 13.58 -2.26
N GLU A 218 -25.48 14.54 -3.13
CA GLU A 218 -26.80 14.70 -3.73
C GLU A 218 -26.97 13.90 -5.03
N LYS A 219 -25.90 13.22 -5.48
CA LYS A 219 -25.89 12.49 -6.78
C LYS A 219 -25.43 11.05 -6.62
N GLU A 220 -26.02 10.18 -7.37
CA GLU A 220 -25.55 8.81 -7.51
C GLU A 220 -24.23 8.73 -8.27
N CYS A 221 -23.52 7.58 -8.16
CA CYS A 221 -22.36 7.30 -8.97
C CYS A 221 -22.71 7.29 -10.47
N ASP A 222 -21.76 7.68 -11.32
CA ASP A 222 -21.97 7.78 -12.76
C ASP A 222 -21.92 6.38 -13.42
N TRP A 223 -22.88 5.51 -13.07
CA TRP A 223 -22.96 4.11 -13.55
C TRP A 223 -22.96 3.99 -15.08
N MET A 224 -23.41 5.03 -15.81
CA MET A 224 -23.34 5.08 -17.27
C MET A 224 -21.92 5.00 -17.82
N LEU A 225 -20.90 5.25 -17.01
CA LEU A 225 -19.49 5.09 -17.41
C LEU A 225 -19.19 3.63 -17.79
N LEU A 226 -19.91 2.67 -17.24
CA LEU A 226 -19.76 1.26 -17.59
C LEU A 226 -20.24 0.91 -19.01
N ASP A 227 -20.89 1.82 -19.72
CA ASP A 227 -21.20 1.69 -21.15
C ASP A 227 -19.97 1.97 -22.05
N TYR A 228 -18.88 2.52 -21.50
CA TYR A 228 -17.66 2.86 -22.22
C TYR A 228 -16.58 1.77 -22.03
N PRO A 229 -15.92 1.30 -23.12
CA PRO A 229 -14.99 0.18 -23.05
C PRO A 229 -13.89 0.30 -22.00
N LYS A 230 -13.23 1.46 -21.90
CA LYS A 230 -12.13 1.65 -20.94
C LYS A 230 -12.58 1.53 -19.49
N HIS A 231 -13.77 2.01 -19.17
CA HIS A 231 -14.35 1.87 -17.83
C HIS A 231 -14.77 0.41 -17.54
N GLN A 232 -15.33 -0.29 -18.55
CA GLN A 232 -15.65 -1.72 -18.43
C GLN A 232 -14.38 -2.55 -18.17
N ASP A 233 -13.33 -2.31 -18.95
CA ASP A 233 -12.05 -3.01 -18.83
C ASP A 233 -11.39 -2.73 -17.47
N PHE A 234 -11.43 -1.48 -17.02
CA PHE A 234 -10.92 -1.08 -15.71
C PHE A 234 -11.74 -1.73 -14.57
N HIS A 235 -13.05 -1.71 -14.66
CA HIS A 235 -13.94 -2.35 -13.67
C HIS A 235 -13.72 -3.87 -13.62
N ARG A 236 -13.53 -4.53 -14.78
CA ARG A 236 -13.16 -5.95 -14.85
C ARG A 236 -11.83 -6.21 -14.14
N PHE A 237 -10.81 -5.37 -14.41
CA PHE A 237 -9.53 -5.44 -13.73
C PHE A 237 -9.68 -5.30 -12.21
N MET A 238 -10.43 -4.29 -11.75
CA MET A 238 -10.70 -4.09 -10.32
C MET A 238 -11.40 -5.28 -9.67
N LYS A 239 -12.35 -5.90 -10.39
CA LYS A 239 -13.03 -7.12 -9.91
C LYS A 239 -12.03 -8.28 -9.73
N ASP A 240 -11.19 -8.52 -10.71
CA ASP A 240 -10.22 -9.63 -10.66
C ASP A 240 -9.12 -9.36 -9.62
N LEU A 241 -8.67 -8.12 -9.47
CA LEU A 241 -7.75 -7.71 -8.41
C LEU A 241 -8.36 -7.91 -7.01
N ASN A 242 -9.63 -7.57 -6.81
CA ASN A 242 -10.34 -7.82 -5.55
C ASN A 242 -10.45 -9.33 -5.26
N HIS A 243 -10.78 -10.15 -6.27
CA HIS A 243 -10.84 -11.61 -6.10
C HIS A 243 -9.46 -12.17 -5.73
N LEU A 244 -8.40 -11.74 -6.40
CA LEU A 244 -7.03 -12.14 -6.07
C LEU A 244 -6.68 -11.75 -4.63
N TYR A 245 -7.00 -10.52 -4.21
CA TYR A 245 -6.73 -10.04 -2.86
C TYR A 245 -7.38 -10.90 -1.79
N ILE A 246 -8.67 -11.24 -1.93
CA ILE A 246 -9.39 -12.02 -0.92
C ILE A 246 -9.10 -13.53 -0.97
N SER A 247 -8.57 -14.04 -2.10
CA SER A 247 -8.24 -15.47 -2.25
C SER A 247 -6.83 -15.83 -1.79
N GLU A 248 -5.89 -14.88 -1.79
CA GLU A 248 -4.47 -15.16 -1.55
C GLU A 248 -4.00 -14.54 -0.22
N PRO A 249 -3.75 -15.38 0.81
CA PRO A 249 -3.39 -14.91 2.15
C PRO A 249 -2.18 -13.99 2.21
N ALA A 250 -1.24 -14.10 1.27
CA ALA A 250 -0.08 -13.22 1.21
C ALA A 250 -0.44 -11.72 1.11
N PHE A 251 -1.64 -11.36 0.62
CA PHE A 251 -2.04 -9.97 0.43
C PHE A 251 -2.84 -9.37 1.60
N PHE A 252 -3.42 -10.19 2.49
CA PHE A 252 -4.25 -9.67 3.57
C PHE A 252 -3.92 -10.24 4.96
N ASN A 253 -3.22 -11.38 5.01
CA ASN A 253 -2.88 -12.01 6.29
C ASN A 253 -1.44 -11.65 6.67
N GLY A 254 -1.27 -11.21 7.91
CA GLY A 254 0.05 -10.84 8.43
C GLY A 254 0.62 -9.54 7.86
N ASP A 255 -0.23 -8.59 7.42
CA ASP A 255 0.16 -7.29 6.89
C ASP A 255 1.12 -6.53 7.81
N TYR A 256 0.96 -6.67 9.14
CA TYR A 256 1.74 -5.95 10.15
C TYR A 256 2.92 -6.76 10.70
N ASN A 257 3.26 -7.87 10.03
CA ASN A 257 4.48 -8.63 10.30
C ASN A 257 5.53 -8.32 9.23
N SER A 258 6.64 -7.68 9.61
CA SER A 258 7.70 -7.30 8.68
C SER A 258 8.34 -8.48 7.94
N ALA A 259 8.23 -9.71 8.47
CA ALA A 259 8.69 -10.91 7.78
C ALA A 259 7.87 -11.30 6.53
N ASN A 260 6.68 -10.69 6.35
CA ASN A 260 5.77 -10.99 5.24
C ASN A 260 5.91 -10.02 4.05
N PHE A 261 6.92 -9.14 4.08
CA PHE A 261 7.26 -8.23 3.00
C PHE A 261 8.76 -8.14 2.81
N ARG A 262 9.20 -8.13 1.56
CA ARG A 262 10.62 -7.95 1.24
C ARG A 262 10.79 -7.18 -0.07
N TRP A 263 11.62 -6.14 -0.06
CA TRP A 263 12.11 -5.54 -1.30
C TRP A 263 13.07 -6.49 -2.00
N ILE A 264 12.85 -6.72 -3.29
CA ILE A 264 13.75 -7.45 -4.19
C ILE A 264 14.60 -6.47 -5.00
N GLU A 265 13.95 -5.49 -5.62
CA GLU A 265 14.62 -4.41 -6.32
C GLU A 265 13.97 -3.06 -5.97
N VAL A 266 14.74 -2.15 -5.42
CA VAL A 266 14.32 -0.81 -5.00
C VAL A 266 15.37 0.24 -5.32
N GLU A 267 16.36 -0.14 -6.16
CA GLU A 267 17.47 0.73 -6.58
C GLU A 267 17.48 0.99 -8.10
N ALA A 268 16.52 0.43 -8.86
CA ALA A 268 16.37 0.63 -10.29
C ALA A 268 15.75 2.02 -10.60
N VAL A 269 16.43 3.09 -10.14
CA VAL A 269 15.95 4.48 -10.18
C VAL A 269 15.80 4.99 -11.60
N GLU A 270 16.78 4.72 -12.49
CA GLU A 270 16.73 5.16 -13.87
C GLU A 270 15.64 4.44 -14.69
N GLU A 271 15.40 3.16 -14.39
CA GLU A 271 14.35 2.35 -14.99
C GLU A 271 12.98 2.63 -14.37
N ARG A 272 12.91 3.19 -13.15
CA ARG A 272 11.68 3.42 -12.39
C ARG A 272 10.89 2.13 -12.17
N VAL A 273 11.62 1.04 -11.88
CA VAL A 273 11.08 -0.29 -11.61
C VAL A 273 11.23 -0.61 -10.13
N TYR A 274 10.16 -1.14 -9.54
CA TYR A 274 10.15 -1.63 -8.15
C TYR A 274 9.72 -3.09 -8.17
N ILE A 275 10.42 -3.93 -7.40
CA ILE A 275 10.06 -5.33 -7.25
C ILE A 275 10.08 -5.67 -5.76
N TYR A 276 9.01 -6.28 -5.29
CA TYR A 276 8.91 -6.75 -3.91
C TYR A 276 8.16 -8.07 -3.84
N GLU A 277 8.37 -8.75 -2.73
CA GLU A 277 7.72 -10.01 -2.41
C GLU A 277 6.71 -9.80 -1.27
N ARG A 278 5.54 -10.41 -1.43
CA ARG A 278 4.53 -10.60 -0.39
C ARG A 278 4.42 -12.08 -0.07
N MET A 279 4.38 -12.38 1.23
CA MET A 279 4.40 -13.79 1.65
C MET A 279 3.54 -14.03 2.90
N CYS A 280 3.00 -15.25 2.98
CA CYS A 280 2.31 -15.75 4.17
C CYS A 280 2.42 -17.28 4.18
N GLY A 281 3.26 -17.87 5.05
CA GLY A 281 3.56 -19.28 5.03
C GLY A 281 4.19 -19.70 3.69
N GLU A 282 3.58 -20.69 3.02
CA GLU A 282 4.01 -21.16 1.69
C GLU A 282 3.42 -20.34 0.54
N ASN A 283 2.63 -19.30 0.84
CA ASN A 283 1.97 -18.47 -0.17
C ASN A 283 2.84 -17.26 -0.48
N HIS A 284 3.53 -17.28 -1.63
CA HIS A 284 4.52 -16.27 -2.05
C HIS A 284 4.13 -15.63 -3.38
N PHE A 285 4.26 -14.29 -3.44
CA PHE A 285 4.01 -13.52 -4.65
C PHE A 285 5.11 -12.48 -4.87
N ILE A 286 5.57 -12.37 -6.10
CA ILE A 286 6.45 -11.28 -6.55
C ILE A 286 5.59 -10.27 -7.33
N VAL A 287 5.70 -9.01 -6.93
CA VAL A 287 5.03 -7.87 -7.57
C VAL A 287 6.07 -7.01 -8.26
N VAL A 288 5.83 -6.75 -9.53
CA VAL A 288 6.69 -5.92 -10.38
C VAL A 288 5.92 -4.68 -10.80
N LEU A 289 6.46 -3.49 -10.52
CA LEU A 289 5.88 -2.21 -10.90
C LEU A 289 6.84 -1.49 -11.84
N ASN A 290 6.39 -1.20 -13.06
CA ASN A 290 7.09 -0.33 -13.99
C ASN A 290 6.39 1.04 -14.05
N MET A 291 7.02 2.03 -13.48
CA MET A 291 6.52 3.41 -13.43
C MET A 291 7.05 4.29 -14.57
N SER A 292 7.79 3.69 -15.51
CA SER A 292 8.29 4.37 -16.70
C SER A 292 7.35 4.18 -17.90
N ASP A 293 7.50 5.03 -18.90
CA ASP A 293 6.85 4.94 -20.21
C ASP A 293 7.61 4.05 -21.20
N ALA A 294 8.64 3.33 -20.73
CA ALA A 294 9.39 2.35 -21.51
C ALA A 294 8.98 0.92 -21.17
N GLN A 295 8.89 0.05 -22.18
CA GLN A 295 8.82 -1.39 -21.99
C GLN A 295 10.23 -1.95 -21.85
N TYR A 296 10.42 -2.88 -20.92
CA TYR A 296 11.66 -3.63 -20.75
C TYR A 296 11.43 -5.09 -21.15
N ASN A 297 12.15 -5.59 -22.16
CA ASN A 297 11.95 -6.95 -22.68
C ASN A 297 12.75 -8.02 -21.93
N ASP A 298 13.86 -7.64 -21.33
CA ASP A 298 14.82 -8.54 -20.70
C ASP A 298 15.26 -7.98 -19.35
N PHE A 299 14.31 -7.52 -18.54
CA PHE A 299 14.65 -6.98 -17.22
C PHE A 299 15.07 -8.11 -16.28
N GLU A 300 16.28 -8.00 -15.74
CA GLU A 300 16.83 -8.99 -14.82
C GLU A 300 16.69 -8.55 -13.36
N PHE A 301 16.28 -9.46 -12.49
CA PHE A 301 16.31 -9.26 -11.05
C PHE A 301 16.70 -10.57 -10.32
N GLY A 302 17.25 -10.41 -9.13
CA GLY A 302 17.74 -11.54 -8.35
C GLY A 302 16.70 -12.16 -7.44
N TYR A 303 16.93 -13.42 -7.06
CA TYR A 303 16.12 -14.14 -6.08
C TYR A 303 16.96 -15.18 -5.32
N ASP A 304 16.54 -15.55 -4.10
CA ASP A 304 17.34 -16.48 -3.27
C ASP A 304 17.17 -17.95 -3.63
N HIS A 305 15.99 -18.30 -4.18
CA HIS A 305 15.56 -19.66 -4.36
C HIS A 305 15.44 -20.03 -5.84
N TYR A 306 15.60 -21.32 -6.14
CA TYR A 306 15.24 -21.84 -7.44
C TYR A 306 13.72 -21.99 -7.49
N ALA A 307 13.08 -21.29 -8.40
CA ALA A 307 11.62 -21.16 -8.43
C ALA A 307 11.08 -20.93 -9.85
N VAL A 308 9.78 -21.06 -9.99
CA VAL A 308 9.01 -20.70 -11.18
C VAL A 308 8.08 -19.54 -10.82
N LEU A 309 7.95 -18.58 -11.73
CA LEU A 309 6.98 -17.50 -11.67
C LEU A 309 5.82 -17.79 -12.59
N HIS A 310 4.61 -17.83 -12.03
CA HIS A 310 3.35 -17.94 -12.76
C HIS A 310 2.68 -16.58 -12.78
N GLU A 311 2.51 -15.96 -13.95
CA GLU A 311 1.80 -14.68 -14.05
C GLU A 311 0.32 -14.87 -13.72
N VAL A 312 -0.16 -14.20 -12.66
CA VAL A 312 -1.57 -14.30 -12.21
C VAL A 312 -2.38 -13.06 -12.55
N LEU A 313 -1.75 -11.87 -12.62
CA LEU A 313 -2.43 -10.64 -13.01
C LEU A 313 -1.42 -9.67 -13.65
N SER A 314 -1.82 -9.04 -14.75
CA SER A 314 -1.13 -7.88 -15.32
C SER A 314 -2.16 -6.86 -15.80
N GLY A 315 -2.02 -5.59 -15.37
CA GLY A 315 -2.95 -4.52 -15.74
C GLY A 315 -2.98 -4.21 -17.24
N GLU A 316 -1.94 -4.58 -17.98
CA GLU A 316 -1.83 -4.32 -19.41
C GLU A 316 -2.18 -5.52 -20.31
N ARG A 317 -2.76 -6.58 -19.75
CA ARG A 317 -3.33 -7.65 -20.56
C ARG A 317 -4.47 -7.13 -21.44
N LYS A 318 -4.64 -7.75 -22.60
CA LYS A 318 -5.68 -7.40 -23.59
C LYS A 318 -7.10 -7.48 -23.01
N GLU A 319 -7.37 -8.40 -22.11
CA GLU A 319 -8.64 -8.54 -21.41
C GLU A 319 -9.02 -7.34 -20.55
N TYR A 320 -8.03 -6.50 -20.19
CA TYR A 320 -8.21 -5.24 -19.46
C TYR A 320 -7.95 -4.02 -20.34
N GLY A 321 -8.08 -4.16 -21.67
CA GLY A 321 -7.92 -3.09 -22.65
C GLY A 321 -6.48 -2.63 -22.85
N GLY A 322 -5.51 -3.44 -22.42
CA GLY A 322 -4.07 -3.23 -22.63
C GLY A 322 -3.56 -3.81 -23.96
N TYR A 323 -2.25 -3.81 -24.11
CA TYR A 323 -1.57 -4.29 -25.33
C TYR A 323 -0.67 -5.50 -25.10
N PHE A 324 -0.51 -5.92 -23.86
CA PHE A 324 0.40 -7.00 -23.46
C PHE A 324 -0.30 -8.38 -23.54
N GLU A 325 0.38 -9.35 -24.14
CA GLU A 325 -0.16 -10.72 -24.29
C GLU A 325 -0.03 -11.54 -23.00
N GLY A 326 0.70 -11.03 -21.98
CA GLY A 326 1.09 -11.77 -20.80
C GLY A 326 2.35 -12.61 -21.02
N SER A 327 2.84 -13.21 -19.95
CA SER A 327 3.90 -14.22 -20.05
C SER A 327 3.31 -15.46 -20.67
N LYS A 328 3.82 -15.85 -21.86
CA LYS A 328 3.30 -17.00 -22.61
C LYS A 328 3.62 -18.35 -21.95
N GLU A 329 4.69 -18.36 -21.18
CA GLU A 329 5.22 -19.53 -20.47
C GLU A 329 5.59 -19.13 -19.06
N ASP A 330 5.61 -20.10 -18.16
CA ASP A 330 6.12 -19.95 -16.81
C ASP A 330 7.61 -19.59 -16.84
N ILE A 331 8.02 -18.67 -15.99
CA ILE A 331 9.39 -18.13 -15.98
C ILE A 331 10.18 -18.87 -14.91
N VAL A 332 11.14 -19.69 -15.34
CA VAL A 332 12.00 -20.45 -14.43
C VAL A 332 13.23 -19.63 -14.06
N ALA A 333 13.61 -19.64 -12.80
CA ALA A 333 14.84 -18.99 -12.34
C ALA A 333 16.06 -19.55 -13.05
N GLU A 334 16.97 -18.69 -13.48
CA GLU A 334 18.28 -19.11 -13.97
C GLU A 334 19.17 -19.56 -12.82
N THR A 335 20.06 -20.54 -13.08
CA THR A 335 21.01 -21.03 -12.07
C THR A 335 22.15 -20.08 -11.79
N THR A 336 22.31 -19.05 -12.64
CA THR A 336 23.31 -18.00 -12.45
C THR A 336 22.80 -16.93 -11.48
N GLY A 337 23.69 -16.41 -10.62
CA GLY A 337 23.34 -15.34 -9.68
C GLY A 337 23.22 -13.95 -10.35
N TYR A 338 22.64 -13.02 -9.62
CA TYR A 338 22.55 -11.61 -10.00
C TYR A 338 22.81 -10.72 -8.78
N LYS A 339 23.77 -9.79 -8.89
CA LYS A 339 24.25 -9.00 -7.74
C LYS A 339 24.65 -9.96 -6.58
N TRP A 340 23.98 -9.87 -5.43
CA TRP A 340 24.20 -10.74 -4.26
C TRP A 340 23.24 -11.93 -4.17
N TRP A 341 22.29 -12.05 -5.14
CA TRP A 341 21.30 -13.12 -5.17
C TRP A 341 21.86 -14.39 -5.80
N LYS A 342 21.42 -15.56 -5.32
CA LYS A 342 21.88 -16.86 -5.84
C LYS A 342 21.35 -17.20 -7.22
N ARG A 343 20.16 -16.70 -7.53
CA ARG A 343 19.40 -16.96 -8.75
C ARG A 343 18.98 -15.64 -9.39
N LYS A 344 18.50 -15.67 -10.62
CA LYS A 344 17.88 -14.53 -11.27
C LYS A 344 16.69 -14.95 -12.13
N PHE A 345 15.82 -13.99 -12.32
CA PHE A 345 14.77 -14.05 -13.32
C PHE A 345 15.02 -13.03 -14.41
N LYS A 346 14.48 -13.31 -15.61
CA LYS A 346 14.49 -12.43 -16.75
C LYS A 346 13.07 -12.31 -17.26
N ILE A 347 12.52 -11.10 -17.26
CA ILE A 347 11.10 -10.85 -17.54
C ILE A 347 10.90 -9.73 -18.54
N THR A 348 9.74 -9.73 -19.19
CA THR A 348 9.25 -8.58 -19.98
C THR A 348 8.29 -7.78 -19.11
N ILE A 349 8.52 -6.47 -18.98
CA ILE A 349 7.68 -5.57 -18.20
C ILE A 349 7.12 -4.49 -19.13
N PRO A 350 5.78 -4.44 -19.36
CA PRO A 350 5.15 -3.37 -20.15
C PRO A 350 5.36 -1.99 -19.52
N ALA A 351 5.24 -0.94 -20.32
CA ALA A 351 5.30 0.44 -19.84
C ALA A 351 4.12 0.75 -18.90
N LEU A 352 4.34 1.56 -17.85
CA LEU A 352 3.32 2.05 -16.91
C LEU A 352 2.42 0.92 -16.35
N ALA A 353 3.00 -0.23 -16.09
CA ALA A 353 2.28 -1.47 -15.78
C ALA A 353 2.74 -2.11 -14.49
N ALA A 354 1.85 -2.92 -13.93
CA ALA A 354 2.15 -3.82 -12.83
C ALA A 354 1.85 -5.26 -13.22
N ILE A 355 2.71 -6.17 -12.74
CA ILE A 355 2.53 -7.61 -12.90
C ILE A 355 2.65 -8.29 -11.54
N ILE A 356 1.76 -9.24 -11.28
CA ILE A 356 1.80 -10.09 -10.09
C ILE A 356 2.10 -11.52 -10.53
N TYR A 357 3.15 -12.08 -9.96
CA TYR A 357 3.55 -13.47 -10.16
C TYR A 357 3.34 -14.28 -8.87
N LYS A 358 2.74 -15.45 -8.97
CA LYS A 358 2.77 -16.47 -7.91
C LYS A 358 4.09 -17.23 -8.01
N VAL A 359 4.72 -17.47 -6.87
CA VAL A 359 6.01 -18.18 -6.80
C VAL A 359 5.78 -19.65 -6.47
N GLU A 360 6.32 -20.55 -7.26
CA GLU A 360 6.42 -21.99 -6.97
C GLU A 360 7.90 -22.34 -6.75
N PHE A 361 8.23 -22.80 -5.55
CA PHE A 361 9.59 -23.22 -5.23
C PHE A 361 9.91 -24.58 -5.86
N LEU A 362 11.07 -24.64 -6.49
CA LEU A 362 11.60 -25.88 -7.06
C LEU A 362 12.74 -26.42 -6.21
N PRO A 363 12.97 -27.77 -6.24
CA PRO A 363 14.17 -28.33 -5.68
C PRO A 363 15.43 -27.72 -6.29
N GLU A 364 16.40 -27.36 -5.48
CA GLU A 364 17.67 -26.84 -5.98
C GLU A 364 18.30 -27.80 -6.98
N PRO A 365 18.78 -27.33 -8.14
CA PRO A 365 19.47 -28.16 -9.10
C PRO A 365 20.69 -28.84 -8.43
N LYS A 366 20.87 -30.13 -8.64
CA LYS A 366 22.05 -30.81 -8.14
C LYS A 366 23.27 -30.13 -8.77
N GLU A 367 24.16 -29.64 -7.94
CA GLU A 367 25.47 -29.21 -8.42
C GLU A 367 26.15 -30.41 -9.12
N ILE A 368 26.36 -30.26 -10.43
CA ILE A 368 27.23 -31.20 -11.14
C ILE A 368 28.64 -30.88 -10.64
N PRO A 369 29.29 -31.76 -9.87
CA PRO A 369 30.65 -31.48 -9.43
C PRO A 369 31.46 -31.20 -10.69
N LEU A 370 32.12 -30.03 -10.73
CA LEU A 370 33.13 -29.79 -11.77
C LEU A 370 34.06 -31.01 -11.76
N PRO A 371 34.33 -31.63 -12.94
CA PRO A 371 35.28 -32.71 -12.99
C PRO A 371 36.56 -32.20 -12.34
N MET A 372 36.99 -32.87 -11.26
CA MET A 372 38.27 -32.51 -10.66
C MET A 372 39.28 -32.65 -11.78
N LEU A 373 39.85 -31.52 -12.22
CA LEU A 373 41.03 -31.55 -13.08
C LEU A 373 42.06 -32.35 -12.31
N ASP A 374 42.43 -33.50 -12.83
CA ASP A 374 43.46 -34.27 -12.17
C ASP A 374 44.77 -33.44 -12.15
N GLU A 375 45.56 -33.58 -11.09
CA GLU A 375 46.77 -32.76 -10.93
C GLU A 375 47.71 -32.89 -12.13
N ALA A 376 47.65 -34.02 -12.87
CA ALA A 376 48.40 -34.25 -14.10
C ALA A 376 47.98 -33.30 -15.25
N SER A 377 46.69 -32.97 -15.39
CA SER A 377 46.19 -32.04 -16.40
C SER A 377 46.64 -30.60 -16.10
N ILE A 378 46.69 -30.21 -14.83
CA ILE A 378 47.17 -28.90 -14.40
C ILE A 378 48.67 -28.72 -14.64
N ASP A 379 49.46 -29.81 -14.50
CA ASP A 379 50.90 -29.75 -14.70
C ASP A 379 51.29 -29.68 -16.19
N ILE A 380 50.48 -30.28 -17.06
CA ILE A 380 50.63 -30.18 -18.51
C ILE A 380 50.41 -28.77 -18.98
N ASP A 381 49.35 -28.10 -18.53
CA ASP A 381 49.06 -26.73 -18.92
C ASP A 381 50.09 -25.74 -18.37
N ARG A 382 50.57 -25.93 -17.15
CA ARG A 382 51.68 -25.11 -16.58
C ARG A 382 52.98 -25.28 -17.37
N LYS A 383 53.32 -26.44 -17.84
CA LYS A 383 54.50 -26.70 -18.67
C LYS A 383 54.35 -26.05 -20.05
N ARG A 384 53.15 -26.09 -20.62
CA ARG A 384 52.84 -25.47 -21.92
C ARG A 384 52.97 -23.95 -21.87
N LEU A 385 52.37 -23.32 -20.84
CA LEU A 385 52.46 -21.87 -20.61
C LEU A 385 53.90 -21.38 -20.33
N ARG A 386 54.75 -22.18 -19.68
CA ARG A 386 56.17 -21.83 -19.50
C ARG A 386 56.97 -21.96 -20.82
N ALA A 387 56.68 -22.91 -21.67
CA ALA A 387 57.32 -23.07 -22.94
C ALA A 387 56.93 -21.97 -23.97
N GLU A 388 55.76 -21.38 -23.86
CA GLU A 388 55.30 -20.24 -24.68
C GLU A 388 55.89 -18.88 -24.25
N HIS A 389 56.44 -18.77 -23.04
CA HIS A 389 57.11 -17.58 -22.51
C HIS A 389 58.65 -17.58 -22.64
N GLU A 390 59.25 -18.70 -23.08
CA GLU A 390 60.70 -18.88 -23.27
C GLU A 390 61.11 -18.83 -24.79
N ASN A 391 60.17 -18.56 -25.68
CA ASN A 391 60.41 -18.29 -27.09
C ASN A 391 59.92 -16.85 -27.40
#